data_72f6cd400e717b54802e75613f1984fb
#
_entry.id   72f6cd400e717b54802e75613f1984fb
#
_cell.length_a   1.000
_cell.length_b   1.000
_cell.length_c   1.000
_cell.angle_alpha   90.00
_cell.angle_beta   90.00
_cell.angle_gamma   90.00
#
_symmetry.space_group_name_H-M   'P 1'
#
loop_
_entity.id
_entity.type
_entity.pdbx_description
1 polymer ?
#
loop_
_entity_poly.entity_id
_entity_poly.type
_entity_poly.pdbx_seq_one_letter_code
_entity_poly.pdbx_strand_id
1 'polypeptide(L)'
;MATFHIPATIESKGCHPLTLTRELGDFPLANVPLRRHQQAALLTSGLTEVSSVEADVVVHPAAWFAPAELATFLADASYGSLVAADGTVLLSRKVGSRALQAAQSFAITYSWDLLRANVEAMTARKAYVQESGAHASLYVDGRLQVGKGTKILPGVVIEGDVIIGDNCKVGPNCYIRGSTSIGDKCHVGQAVEIKNSILLPGTNVGHLSYLGDSILGEKVNFGAGTITSNLRHDGGTHRSPVEGRLLDTGRRKLGAIVGDGVHTGIHTSLYPGRKLWPKTTTLPGAIVDKDITA
;
A
#
# COMPACT_ATOMS: atom_id res chain seq x y z
N MET A 1 -25.59 1.28 -21.84
CA MET A 1 -24.87 1.24 -20.57
C MET A 1 -23.93 2.44 -20.52
N ALA A 2 -23.83 3.11 -19.41
CA ALA A 2 -22.83 4.16 -19.24
C ALA A 2 -21.43 3.57 -19.29
N THR A 3 -20.49 4.33 -19.82
CA THR A 3 -19.12 3.91 -20.06
C THR A 3 -18.14 4.64 -19.14
N PHE A 4 -17.01 4.01 -18.81
CA PHE A 4 -15.92 4.68 -18.13
C PHE A 4 -14.57 4.45 -18.78
N HIS A 5 -13.65 5.37 -18.54
CA HIS A 5 -12.26 5.28 -18.99
C HIS A 5 -11.31 5.62 -17.86
N ILE A 6 -10.29 4.79 -17.64
CA ILE A 6 -9.17 5.06 -16.75
C ILE A 6 -7.96 5.38 -17.63
N PRO A 7 -7.51 6.64 -17.73
CA PRO A 7 -6.33 7.02 -18.49
C PRO A 7 -5.07 6.29 -18.01
N ALA A 8 -4.04 6.24 -18.86
CA ALA A 8 -2.71 5.83 -18.43
C ALA A 8 -2.23 6.73 -17.28
N THR A 9 -1.43 6.15 -16.38
CA THR A 9 -0.98 6.86 -15.18
C THR A 9 -0.05 8.01 -15.55
N ILE A 10 -0.28 9.18 -14.98
CA ILE A 10 0.65 10.31 -15.02
C ILE A 10 1.80 9.98 -14.06
N GLU A 11 3.01 10.48 -14.34
CA GLU A 11 4.17 10.34 -13.47
C GLU A 11 3.84 10.78 -12.03
N SER A 12 3.89 9.84 -11.08
CA SER A 12 3.53 10.08 -9.67
C SER A 12 4.79 10.31 -8.83
N LYS A 13 5.45 11.45 -9.01
CA LYS A 13 6.70 11.81 -8.30
C LYS A 13 6.56 11.78 -6.77
N GLY A 14 5.40 12.14 -6.25
CA GLY A 14 5.10 12.05 -4.81
C GLY A 14 5.17 10.62 -4.26
N CYS A 15 4.97 9.62 -5.11
CA CYS A 15 5.07 8.21 -4.75
C CYS A 15 6.47 7.61 -4.97
N HIS A 16 7.48 8.40 -5.41
CA HIS A 16 8.85 7.92 -5.44
C HIS A 16 9.33 7.51 -4.04
N PRO A 17 10.14 6.44 -3.94
CA PRO A 17 10.78 5.66 -5.02
C PRO A 17 9.95 4.52 -5.61
N LEU A 18 8.72 4.28 -5.15
CA LEU A 18 7.91 3.10 -5.50
C LEU A 18 7.43 3.12 -6.96
N THR A 19 7.23 4.31 -7.54
CA THR A 19 6.76 4.50 -8.92
C THR A 19 7.88 4.76 -9.92
N LEU A 20 9.13 4.55 -9.55
CA LEU A 20 10.27 4.57 -10.48
C LEU A 20 10.35 3.30 -11.35
N THR A 21 9.74 2.21 -10.91
CA THR A 21 9.84 0.88 -11.51
C THR A 21 8.48 0.33 -11.97
N ARG A 22 7.39 1.02 -11.65
CA ARG A 22 6.01 0.64 -12.02
C ARG A 22 5.11 1.87 -12.08
N GLU A 23 4.03 1.77 -12.83
CA GLU A 23 2.95 2.76 -12.78
C GLU A 23 2.20 2.68 -11.44
N LEU A 24 1.66 3.82 -10.99
CA LEU A 24 0.85 3.85 -9.77
C LEU A 24 -0.40 2.95 -9.86
N GLY A 25 -1.03 2.88 -11.05
CA GLY A 25 -2.17 2.00 -11.30
C GLY A 25 -1.88 0.51 -11.09
N ASP A 26 -0.62 0.10 -11.24
CA ASP A 26 -0.18 -1.28 -11.05
C ASP A 26 0.31 -1.55 -9.62
N PHE A 27 0.35 -0.52 -8.75
CA PHE A 27 0.76 -0.70 -7.36
C PHE A 27 -0.29 -1.54 -6.59
N PRO A 28 0.12 -2.66 -5.94
CA PRO A 28 -0.83 -3.53 -5.25
C PRO A 28 -1.24 -2.98 -3.90
N LEU A 29 -2.55 -2.93 -3.67
CA LEU A 29 -3.20 -2.63 -2.41
C LEU A 29 -3.97 -3.89 -1.99
N ALA A 30 -3.75 -4.40 -0.80
CA ALA A 30 -4.28 -5.72 -0.40
C ALA A 30 -3.98 -6.82 -1.45
N ASN A 31 -2.79 -6.79 -2.06
CA ASN A 31 -2.30 -7.65 -3.14
C ASN A 31 -3.10 -7.57 -4.45
N VAL A 32 -3.84 -6.50 -4.69
CA VAL A 32 -4.58 -6.24 -5.92
C VAL A 32 -4.17 -4.87 -6.49
N PRO A 33 -3.80 -4.75 -7.78
CA PRO A 33 -3.44 -3.47 -8.38
C PRO A 33 -4.50 -2.38 -8.19
N LEU A 34 -4.09 -1.13 -7.94
CA LEU A 34 -5.01 0.01 -7.79
C LEU A 34 -6.02 0.10 -8.93
N ARG A 35 -5.56 -0.04 -10.18
CA ARG A 35 -6.42 -0.01 -11.37
C ARG A 35 -7.53 -1.07 -11.31
N ARG A 36 -7.23 -2.25 -10.76
CA ARG A 36 -8.23 -3.32 -10.60
C ARG A 36 -9.28 -3.00 -9.54
N HIS A 37 -8.91 -2.30 -8.46
CA HIS A 37 -9.88 -1.79 -7.50
C HIS A 37 -10.82 -0.78 -8.15
N GLN A 38 -10.29 0.17 -8.94
CA GLN A 38 -11.07 1.15 -9.67
C GLN A 38 -12.03 0.48 -10.67
N GLN A 39 -11.50 -0.44 -11.49
CA GLN A 39 -12.30 -1.22 -12.44
C GLN A 39 -13.43 -1.98 -11.75
N ALA A 40 -13.12 -2.72 -10.69
CA ALA A 40 -14.11 -3.50 -9.94
C ALA A 40 -15.24 -2.63 -9.38
N ALA A 41 -14.89 -1.47 -8.80
CA ALA A 41 -15.87 -0.54 -8.23
C ALA A 41 -16.85 -0.01 -9.30
N LEU A 42 -16.36 0.34 -10.48
CA LEU A 42 -17.16 0.89 -11.57
C LEU A 42 -17.97 -0.19 -12.31
N LEU A 43 -17.37 -1.35 -12.58
CA LEU A 43 -18.07 -2.48 -13.19
C LEU A 43 -19.21 -2.99 -12.31
N THR A 44 -18.98 -3.09 -11.00
CA THR A 44 -20.01 -3.49 -10.02
C THR A 44 -21.15 -2.47 -9.96
N SER A 45 -20.88 -1.21 -10.29
CA SER A 45 -21.87 -0.15 -10.39
C SER A 45 -22.60 -0.11 -11.75
N GLY A 46 -22.36 -1.07 -12.63
CA GLY A 46 -23.06 -1.22 -13.92
C GLY A 46 -22.48 -0.43 -15.08
N LEU A 47 -21.27 0.14 -14.95
CA LEU A 47 -20.59 0.82 -16.06
C LEU A 47 -19.77 -0.20 -16.88
N THR A 48 -19.45 0.15 -18.13
CA THR A 48 -18.60 -0.64 -19.02
C THR A 48 -17.32 0.13 -19.32
N GLU A 49 -16.16 -0.53 -19.20
CA GLU A 49 -14.87 0.07 -19.53
C GLU A 49 -14.69 0.24 -21.04
N VAL A 50 -14.16 1.39 -21.43
CA VAL A 50 -13.78 1.68 -22.82
C VAL A 50 -12.40 2.33 -22.87
N SER A 51 -11.67 2.17 -23.95
CA SER A 51 -10.33 2.73 -24.15
C SER A 51 -10.31 4.16 -24.69
N SER A 52 -11.34 4.95 -24.40
CA SER A 52 -11.51 6.28 -24.99
C SER A 52 -11.84 7.33 -23.93
N VAL A 53 -11.21 8.48 -24.02
CA VAL A 53 -11.55 9.69 -23.24
C VAL A 53 -12.98 10.21 -23.54
N GLU A 54 -13.62 9.68 -24.61
CA GLU A 54 -15.01 9.95 -24.93
C GLU A 54 -16.01 9.14 -24.07
N ALA A 55 -15.54 8.40 -23.08
CA ALA A 55 -16.38 7.75 -22.09
C ALA A 55 -17.31 8.73 -21.36
N ASP A 56 -18.43 8.22 -20.86
CA ASP A 56 -19.38 9.04 -20.06
C ASP A 56 -18.76 9.49 -18.75
N VAL A 57 -17.87 8.69 -18.18
CA VAL A 57 -17.11 8.97 -16.93
C VAL A 57 -15.61 8.78 -17.20
N VAL A 58 -14.81 9.78 -16.88
CA VAL A 58 -13.35 9.69 -16.88
C VAL A 58 -12.85 9.63 -15.45
N VAL A 59 -11.97 8.68 -15.19
CA VAL A 59 -11.43 8.35 -13.87
C VAL A 59 -10.03 8.92 -13.71
N HIS A 60 -9.75 9.60 -12.61
CA HIS A 60 -8.38 9.97 -12.27
C HIS A 60 -7.57 8.71 -11.94
N PRO A 61 -6.41 8.46 -12.59
CA PRO A 61 -5.68 7.19 -12.42
C PRO A 61 -5.16 6.94 -11.00
N ALA A 62 -5.01 7.97 -10.17
CA ALA A 62 -4.63 7.86 -8.78
C ALA A 62 -5.82 7.84 -7.81
N ALA A 63 -7.08 7.80 -8.28
CA ALA A 63 -8.23 7.87 -7.41
C ALA A 63 -8.43 6.61 -6.57
N TRP A 64 -8.74 6.80 -5.31
CA TRP A 64 -9.33 5.80 -4.42
C TRP A 64 -10.76 6.21 -4.07
N PHE A 65 -11.70 5.28 -4.19
CA PHE A 65 -13.12 5.57 -3.99
C PHE A 65 -13.65 4.95 -2.70
N ALA A 66 -14.29 5.79 -1.87
CA ALA A 66 -15.21 5.32 -0.85
C ALA A 66 -16.51 4.83 -1.53
N PRO A 67 -16.98 3.60 -1.28
CA PRO A 67 -18.12 3.02 -2.00
C PRO A 67 -19.39 3.86 -1.95
N ALA A 68 -19.70 4.47 -0.80
CA ALA A 68 -20.90 5.31 -0.63
C ALA A 68 -20.85 6.57 -1.47
N GLU A 69 -19.70 7.23 -1.57
CA GLU A 69 -19.53 8.47 -2.35
C GLU A 69 -19.54 8.17 -3.85
N LEU A 70 -18.93 7.06 -4.27
CA LEU A 70 -19.03 6.60 -5.66
C LEU A 70 -20.48 6.32 -6.04
N ALA A 71 -21.23 5.60 -5.19
CA ALA A 71 -22.65 5.31 -5.42
C ALA A 71 -23.50 6.59 -5.51
N THR A 72 -23.27 7.56 -4.62
CA THR A 72 -23.96 8.86 -4.64
C THR A 72 -23.66 9.62 -5.93
N PHE A 73 -22.39 9.66 -6.35
CA PHE A 73 -22.00 10.34 -7.60
C PHE A 73 -22.66 9.68 -8.82
N LEU A 74 -22.69 8.36 -8.88
CA LEU A 74 -23.25 7.63 -10.02
C LEU A 74 -24.78 7.71 -10.09
N ALA A 75 -25.46 7.75 -8.94
CA ALA A 75 -26.93 7.78 -8.87
C ALA A 75 -27.53 9.13 -9.30
N ASP A 76 -26.85 10.25 -9.13
CA ASP A 76 -27.34 11.59 -9.46
C ASP A 76 -26.59 12.18 -10.66
N ALA A 77 -27.27 12.26 -11.81
CA ALA A 77 -26.71 12.80 -13.04
C ALA A 77 -26.45 14.33 -13.00
N SER A 78 -26.89 15.04 -11.97
CA SER A 78 -26.57 16.46 -11.79
C SER A 78 -25.11 16.70 -11.39
N TYR A 79 -24.44 15.67 -10.83
CA TYR A 79 -23.01 15.74 -10.52
C TYR A 79 -22.17 15.54 -11.79
N GLY A 80 -21.38 16.54 -12.14
CA GLY A 80 -20.38 16.49 -13.22
C GLY A 80 -18.99 16.06 -12.73
N SER A 81 -18.70 16.18 -11.43
CA SER A 81 -17.41 15.76 -10.85
C SER A 81 -17.55 15.27 -9.41
N LEU A 82 -16.66 14.31 -9.05
CA LEU A 82 -16.35 13.93 -7.66
C LEU A 82 -14.98 14.53 -7.33
N VAL A 83 -14.90 15.35 -6.30
CA VAL A 83 -13.72 16.16 -5.99
C VAL A 83 -13.21 15.81 -4.59
N ALA A 84 -11.94 15.47 -4.46
CA ALA A 84 -11.28 15.21 -3.19
C ALA A 84 -11.09 16.49 -2.37
N ALA A 85 -10.81 16.35 -1.09
CA ALA A 85 -10.63 17.47 -0.16
C ALA A 85 -9.49 18.43 -0.54
N ASP A 86 -8.49 17.95 -1.30
CA ASP A 86 -7.37 18.75 -1.82
C ASP A 86 -7.69 19.44 -3.17
N GLY A 87 -8.93 19.30 -3.67
CA GLY A 87 -9.37 19.85 -4.95
C GLY A 87 -9.13 18.94 -6.16
N THR A 88 -8.51 17.78 -5.98
CA THR A 88 -8.29 16.83 -7.10
C THR A 88 -9.62 16.26 -7.59
N VAL A 89 -9.86 16.36 -8.90
CA VAL A 89 -11.04 15.75 -9.55
C VAL A 89 -10.77 14.24 -9.70
N LEU A 90 -11.49 13.43 -8.93
CA LEU A 90 -11.36 11.95 -8.91
C LEU A 90 -12.14 11.29 -10.04
N LEU A 91 -13.32 11.83 -10.33
CA LEU A 91 -14.19 11.45 -11.44
C LEU A 91 -14.69 12.70 -12.13
N SER A 92 -14.77 12.66 -13.44
CA SER A 92 -15.48 13.65 -14.25
C SER A 92 -16.50 12.98 -15.16
N ARG A 93 -17.63 13.65 -15.41
CA ARG A 93 -18.70 13.20 -16.27
C ARG A 93 -18.98 14.26 -17.34
N LYS A 94 -19.34 13.84 -18.56
CA LYS A 94 -19.68 14.76 -19.67
C LYS A 94 -20.89 15.64 -19.38
N VAL A 95 -21.82 15.13 -18.58
CA VAL A 95 -23.05 15.83 -18.19
C VAL A 95 -23.05 16.09 -16.70
N GLY A 96 -23.79 17.11 -16.27
CA GLY A 96 -23.81 17.56 -14.88
C GLY A 96 -22.90 18.76 -14.67
N SER A 97 -23.33 19.66 -13.80
CA SER A 97 -22.62 20.92 -13.50
C SER A 97 -22.20 21.04 -12.04
N ARG A 98 -22.70 20.16 -11.17
CA ARG A 98 -22.42 20.18 -9.73
C ARG A 98 -21.16 19.36 -9.42
N ALA A 99 -20.42 19.79 -8.42
CA ALA A 99 -19.34 18.99 -7.82
C ALA A 99 -19.85 18.31 -6.55
N LEU A 100 -19.63 17.00 -6.43
CA LEU A 100 -19.77 16.27 -5.18
C LEU A 100 -18.42 16.34 -4.44
N GLN A 101 -18.43 16.97 -3.26
CA GLN A 101 -17.23 17.01 -2.42
C GLN A 101 -17.09 15.70 -1.67
N ALA A 102 -15.95 15.02 -1.88
CA ALA A 102 -15.63 13.77 -1.21
C ALA A 102 -15.08 14.05 0.20
N ALA A 103 -15.60 13.32 1.18
CA ALA A 103 -15.07 13.32 2.54
C ALA A 103 -14.07 12.17 2.79
N GLN A 104 -14.20 11.07 2.06
CA GLN A 104 -13.43 9.84 2.24
C GLN A 104 -12.65 9.41 1.00
N SER A 105 -13.20 9.63 -0.21
CA SER A 105 -12.47 9.38 -1.46
C SER A 105 -11.32 10.37 -1.61
N PHE A 106 -10.19 9.93 -2.14
CA PHE A 106 -8.98 10.75 -2.26
C PHE A 106 -8.13 10.34 -3.46
N ALA A 107 -7.21 11.20 -3.87
CA ALA A 107 -6.14 10.86 -4.78
C ALA A 107 -4.92 10.34 -4.00
N ILE A 108 -4.28 9.28 -4.50
CA ILE A 108 -2.99 8.81 -4.02
C ILE A 108 -1.92 9.72 -4.61
N THR A 109 -1.53 10.72 -3.84
CA THR A 109 -0.55 11.75 -4.26
C THR A 109 0.85 11.40 -3.76
N TYR A 110 0.94 10.83 -2.58
CA TYR A 110 2.19 10.51 -1.92
C TYR A 110 2.29 9.03 -1.53
N SER A 111 3.51 8.53 -1.38
CA SER A 111 3.73 7.12 -1.00
C SER A 111 3.03 6.72 0.30
N TRP A 112 2.84 7.61 1.26
CA TRP A 112 2.13 7.30 2.51
C TRP A 112 0.61 7.20 2.34
N ASP A 113 0.03 7.70 1.24
CA ASP A 113 -1.39 7.53 0.92
C ASP A 113 -1.70 6.07 0.54
N LEU A 114 -0.70 5.35 0.02
CA LEU A 114 -0.80 3.92 -0.26
C LEU A 114 -1.08 3.10 1.01
N LEU A 115 -0.53 3.49 2.16
CA LEU A 115 -0.84 2.83 3.43
C LEU A 115 -2.31 3.03 3.83
N ARG A 116 -2.87 4.23 3.59
CA ARG A 116 -4.29 4.50 3.81
C ARG A 116 -5.15 3.65 2.87
N ALA A 117 -4.85 3.68 1.58
CA ALA A 117 -5.59 2.92 0.58
C ALA A 117 -5.53 1.41 0.84
N ASN A 118 -4.37 0.89 1.32
CA ASN A 118 -4.25 -0.52 1.70
C ASN A 118 -5.17 -0.90 2.86
N VAL A 119 -5.24 -0.07 3.90
CA VAL A 119 -6.16 -0.28 5.03
C VAL A 119 -7.62 -0.33 4.53
N GLU A 120 -8.01 0.62 3.69
CA GLU A 120 -9.38 0.68 3.17
C GLU A 120 -9.69 -0.51 2.25
N ALA A 121 -8.74 -0.92 1.40
CA ALA A 121 -8.87 -2.12 0.56
C ALA A 121 -9.06 -3.39 1.40
N MET A 122 -8.29 -3.54 2.46
CA MET A 122 -8.41 -4.69 3.37
C MET A 122 -9.72 -4.68 4.15
N THR A 123 -10.13 -3.52 4.65
CA THR A 123 -11.39 -3.36 5.39
C THR A 123 -12.62 -3.67 4.52
N ALA A 124 -12.59 -3.22 3.26
CA ALA A 124 -13.69 -3.46 2.31
C ALA A 124 -13.80 -4.92 1.86
N ARG A 125 -12.78 -5.74 2.08
CA ARG A 125 -12.75 -7.15 1.65
C ARG A 125 -13.73 -7.99 2.46
N LYS A 126 -14.66 -8.64 1.77
CA LYS A 126 -15.76 -9.43 2.39
C LYS A 126 -15.31 -10.81 2.85
N ALA A 127 -14.35 -11.43 2.15
CA ALA A 127 -13.91 -12.78 2.43
C ALA A 127 -12.38 -12.86 2.53
N TYR A 128 -11.92 -13.60 3.53
CA TYR A 128 -10.54 -13.99 3.73
C TYR A 128 -10.44 -15.51 3.61
N VAL A 129 -9.58 -15.99 2.71
CA VAL A 129 -9.48 -17.41 2.36
C VAL A 129 -8.08 -17.92 2.69
N GLN A 130 -8.00 -19.07 3.33
CA GLN A 130 -6.74 -19.79 3.55
C GLN A 130 -6.65 -20.93 2.52
N GLU A 131 -5.82 -20.76 1.50
CA GLU A 131 -5.61 -21.77 0.46
C GLU A 131 -4.44 -22.71 0.75
N SER A 132 -3.70 -22.46 1.83
CA SER A 132 -2.58 -23.29 2.29
C SER A 132 -2.72 -23.64 3.77
N GLY A 133 -2.19 -24.80 4.14
CA GLY A 133 -2.16 -25.25 5.52
C GLY A 133 -1.25 -24.38 6.40
N ALA A 134 -1.65 -24.16 7.64
CA ALA A 134 -0.86 -23.50 8.66
C ALA A 134 -0.48 -24.51 9.77
N HIS A 135 0.60 -24.22 10.49
CA HIS A 135 0.99 -25.01 11.65
C HIS A 135 -0.05 -24.90 12.77
N ALA A 136 -0.27 -25.98 13.53
CA ALA A 136 -1.27 -26.03 14.60
C ALA A 136 -1.07 -24.97 15.72
N SER A 137 0.13 -24.41 15.86
CA SER A 137 0.44 -23.33 16.81
C SER A 137 0.25 -21.92 16.24
N LEU A 138 -0.33 -21.76 15.04
CA LEU A 138 -0.72 -20.45 14.53
C LEU A 138 -1.81 -19.87 15.42
N TYR A 139 -1.59 -18.65 15.92
CA TYR A 139 -2.60 -17.87 16.61
C TYR A 139 -3.10 -16.74 15.71
N VAL A 140 -4.42 -16.58 15.59
CA VAL A 140 -5.05 -15.53 14.79
C VAL A 140 -6.11 -14.82 15.62
N ASP A 141 -5.91 -13.52 15.83
CA ASP A 141 -6.90 -12.60 16.38
C ASP A 141 -7.22 -11.54 15.31
N GLY A 142 -8.17 -11.84 14.44
CA GLY A 142 -8.55 -11.01 13.30
C GLY A 142 -8.85 -11.82 12.04
N ARG A 143 -8.52 -11.25 10.87
CA ARG A 143 -8.80 -11.87 9.56
C ARG A 143 -7.50 -12.17 8.81
N LEU A 144 -7.33 -13.44 8.44
CA LEU A 144 -6.12 -13.91 7.74
C LEU A 144 -6.49 -14.51 6.38
N GLN A 145 -5.84 -14.01 5.32
CA GLN A 145 -5.78 -14.68 4.02
C GLN A 145 -4.40 -15.26 3.78
N VAL A 146 -4.36 -16.48 3.26
CA VAL A 146 -3.11 -17.18 2.91
C VAL A 146 -3.24 -17.73 1.50
N GLY A 147 -2.32 -17.35 0.62
CA GLY A 147 -2.27 -17.83 -0.75
C GLY A 147 -1.71 -19.25 -0.89
N LYS A 148 -1.76 -19.76 -2.11
CA LYS A 148 -1.34 -21.14 -2.46
C LYS A 148 0.15 -21.35 -2.23
N GLY A 149 0.52 -22.53 -1.73
CA GLY A 149 1.93 -22.91 -1.53
C GLY A 149 2.64 -22.16 -0.41
N THR A 150 1.97 -21.25 0.30
CA THR A 150 2.53 -20.52 1.43
C THR A 150 2.65 -21.44 2.65
N LYS A 151 3.79 -21.34 3.33
CA LYS A 151 4.10 -22.13 4.55
C LYS A 151 4.12 -21.20 5.75
N ILE A 152 3.22 -21.45 6.71
CA ILE A 152 3.21 -20.77 8.01
C ILE A 152 3.82 -21.73 9.04
N LEU A 153 4.94 -21.34 9.62
CA LEU A 153 5.74 -22.15 10.55
C LEU A 153 5.26 -21.96 12.01
N PRO A 154 5.79 -22.77 12.97
CA PRO A 154 5.39 -22.70 14.36
C PRO A 154 5.54 -21.30 15.00
N GLY A 155 4.65 -20.98 15.95
CA GLY A 155 4.75 -19.79 16.78
C GLY A 155 4.45 -18.46 16.08
N VAL A 156 3.82 -18.50 14.92
CA VAL A 156 3.35 -17.28 14.24
C VAL A 156 2.10 -16.75 14.92
N VAL A 157 2.09 -15.44 15.17
CA VAL A 157 0.95 -14.70 15.74
C VAL A 157 0.48 -13.67 14.73
N ILE A 158 -0.82 -13.66 14.45
CA ILE A 158 -1.50 -12.71 13.58
C ILE A 158 -2.50 -11.93 14.42
N GLU A 159 -2.52 -10.59 14.27
CA GLU A 159 -3.50 -9.70 14.92
C GLU A 159 -4.04 -8.68 13.91
N GLY A 160 -5.36 -8.54 13.81
CA GLY A 160 -6.03 -7.67 12.85
C GLY A 160 -6.11 -8.29 11.44
N ASP A 161 -6.07 -7.47 10.41
CA ASP A 161 -6.26 -7.89 9.03
C ASP A 161 -4.92 -8.15 8.34
N VAL A 162 -4.66 -9.38 7.93
CA VAL A 162 -3.41 -9.77 7.26
C VAL A 162 -3.71 -10.55 5.98
N ILE A 163 -3.06 -10.15 4.89
CA ILE A 163 -3.09 -10.85 3.61
C ILE A 163 -1.66 -11.30 3.28
N ILE A 164 -1.50 -12.59 3.03
CA ILE A 164 -0.25 -13.22 2.60
C ILE A 164 -0.48 -13.85 1.23
N GLY A 165 0.35 -13.51 0.26
CA GLY A 165 0.29 -14.01 -1.11
C GLY A 165 0.74 -15.47 -1.25
N ASP A 166 1.01 -15.87 -2.49
CA ASP A 166 1.38 -17.22 -2.86
C ASP A 166 2.85 -17.53 -2.60
N ASN A 167 3.15 -18.81 -2.30
CA ASN A 167 4.52 -19.33 -2.18
C ASN A 167 5.42 -18.58 -1.19
N CYS A 168 4.83 -18.02 -0.12
CA CYS A 168 5.54 -17.35 0.95
C CYS A 168 6.06 -18.32 2.00
N LYS A 169 7.06 -17.88 2.77
CA LYS A 169 7.51 -18.56 3.99
C LYS A 169 7.38 -17.58 5.15
N VAL A 170 6.56 -17.91 6.16
CA VAL A 170 6.30 -17.06 7.31
C VAL A 170 6.62 -17.81 8.59
N GLY A 171 7.45 -17.22 9.44
CA GLY A 171 7.89 -17.80 10.69
C GLY A 171 9.30 -18.41 10.63
N PRO A 172 9.70 -19.09 11.74
CA PRO A 172 8.90 -19.27 12.96
C PRO A 172 8.86 -18.01 13.84
N ASN A 173 7.97 -18.00 14.83
CA ASN A 173 7.90 -16.96 15.88
C ASN A 173 7.83 -15.51 15.35
N CYS A 174 7.04 -15.28 14.30
CA CYS A 174 6.74 -13.93 13.79
C CYS A 174 5.52 -13.34 14.46
N TYR A 175 5.49 -12.01 14.56
CA TYR A 175 4.29 -11.26 14.92
C TYR A 175 3.89 -10.33 13.78
N ILE A 176 2.76 -10.58 13.12
CA ILE A 176 2.27 -9.78 12.00
C ILE A 176 0.92 -9.21 12.41
N ARG A 177 0.78 -7.88 12.32
CA ARG A 177 -0.40 -7.20 12.83
C ARG A 177 -0.84 -5.97 12.04
N GLY A 178 -2.03 -5.46 12.41
CA GLY A 178 -2.67 -4.34 11.75
C GLY A 178 -3.10 -4.71 10.35
N SER A 179 -3.25 -3.71 9.47
CA SER A 179 -3.61 -3.92 8.07
C SER A 179 -2.34 -4.16 7.24
N THR A 180 -1.82 -5.39 7.29
CA THR A 180 -0.56 -5.78 6.61
C THR A 180 -0.83 -6.65 5.39
N SER A 181 -0.30 -6.23 4.24
CA SER A 181 -0.30 -7.04 3.01
C SER A 181 1.11 -7.47 2.64
N ILE A 182 1.27 -8.77 2.38
CA ILE A 182 2.51 -9.42 1.99
C ILE A 182 2.29 -10.05 0.62
N GLY A 183 3.05 -9.62 -0.38
CA GLY A 183 3.00 -10.12 -1.75
C GLY A 183 3.52 -11.55 -1.88
N ASP A 184 3.50 -12.05 -3.11
CA ASP A 184 3.94 -13.43 -3.40
C ASP A 184 5.43 -13.64 -3.17
N LYS A 185 5.82 -14.88 -2.86
CA LYS A 185 7.22 -15.31 -2.72
C LYS A 185 8.01 -14.52 -1.68
N CYS A 186 7.35 -13.92 -0.70
CA CYS A 186 8.00 -13.23 0.40
C CYS A 186 8.48 -14.19 1.49
N HIS A 187 9.52 -13.78 2.20
CA HIS A 187 10.00 -14.46 3.39
C HIS A 187 9.94 -13.51 4.58
N VAL A 188 9.13 -13.84 5.57
CA VAL A 188 9.09 -13.20 6.88
C VAL A 188 9.62 -14.20 7.90
N GLY A 189 10.82 -14.00 8.39
CA GLY A 189 11.56 -15.03 9.14
C GLY A 189 11.45 -14.89 10.65
N GLN A 190 12.39 -15.52 11.36
CA GLN A 190 12.34 -15.67 12.80
C GLN A 190 12.41 -14.34 13.56
N ALA A 191 11.54 -14.20 14.56
CA ALA A 191 11.47 -13.06 15.47
C ALA A 191 11.35 -11.71 14.72
N VAL A 192 10.58 -11.71 13.63
CA VAL A 192 10.24 -10.51 12.87
C VAL A 192 8.88 -10.01 13.31
N GLU A 193 8.78 -8.73 13.60
CA GLU A 193 7.50 -8.05 13.79
C GLU A 193 7.20 -7.16 12.58
N ILE A 194 5.99 -7.32 12.01
CA ILE A 194 5.49 -6.45 10.93
C ILE A 194 4.16 -5.86 11.36
N LYS A 195 4.04 -4.54 11.22
CA LYS A 195 2.84 -3.81 11.59
C LYS A 195 2.41 -2.84 10.51
N ASN A 196 1.13 -2.95 10.08
CA ASN A 196 0.49 -1.96 9.21
C ASN A 196 1.33 -1.57 7.99
N SER A 197 1.85 -2.57 7.28
CA SER A 197 2.86 -2.42 6.23
C SER A 197 2.48 -3.14 4.94
N ILE A 198 3.11 -2.73 3.84
CA ILE A 198 2.97 -3.35 2.52
C ILE A 198 4.33 -3.90 2.12
N LEU A 199 4.40 -5.20 1.84
CA LEU A 199 5.57 -5.87 1.26
C LEU A 199 5.22 -6.33 -0.14
N LEU A 200 5.97 -5.88 -1.13
CA LEU A 200 5.78 -6.31 -2.52
C LEU A 200 6.48 -7.66 -2.79
N PRO A 201 6.14 -8.33 -3.91
CA PRO A 201 6.59 -9.69 -4.16
C PRO A 201 8.11 -9.89 -4.06
N GLY A 202 8.50 -11.06 -3.55
CA GLY A 202 9.91 -11.49 -3.45
C GLY A 202 10.71 -10.82 -2.35
N THR A 203 10.07 -10.04 -1.47
CA THR A 203 10.73 -9.32 -0.38
C THR A 203 11.05 -10.24 0.78
N ASN A 204 12.25 -10.08 1.34
CA ASN A 204 12.78 -10.86 2.46
C ASN A 204 13.02 -9.97 3.68
N VAL A 205 12.37 -10.30 4.79
CA VAL A 205 12.63 -9.77 6.14
C VAL A 205 12.92 -10.99 7.02
N GLY A 206 14.16 -11.46 6.96
CA GLY A 206 14.51 -12.83 7.40
C GLY A 206 14.69 -13.01 8.90
N HIS A 207 15.15 -12.00 9.65
CA HIS A 207 15.62 -12.21 11.03
C HIS A 207 15.52 -10.95 11.88
N LEU A 208 15.02 -11.08 13.12
CA LEU A 208 15.18 -10.13 14.22
C LEU A 208 14.85 -8.67 13.85
N SER A 209 13.89 -8.45 13.00
CA SER A 209 13.61 -7.14 12.42
C SER A 209 12.26 -6.59 12.87
N TYR A 210 12.15 -5.26 12.94
CA TYR A 210 10.87 -4.57 13.12
C TYR A 210 10.55 -3.70 11.92
N LEU A 211 9.36 -3.90 11.36
CA LEU A 211 8.83 -3.14 10.23
C LEU A 211 7.46 -2.56 10.61
N GLY A 212 7.40 -1.27 10.86
CA GLY A 212 6.15 -0.59 11.23
C GLY A 212 5.77 0.51 10.26
N ASP A 213 4.50 0.53 9.82
CA ASP A 213 3.90 1.58 9.00
C ASP A 213 4.76 1.93 7.76
N SER A 214 5.25 0.89 7.08
CA SER A 214 6.27 0.97 6.03
C SER A 214 5.81 0.34 4.72
N ILE A 215 6.50 0.68 3.64
CA ILE A 215 6.28 0.08 2.32
C ILE A 215 7.61 -0.42 1.78
N LEU A 216 7.70 -1.70 1.47
CA LEU A 216 8.85 -2.34 0.84
C LEU A 216 8.50 -2.73 -0.60
N GLY A 217 9.29 -2.27 -1.55
CA GLY A 217 9.22 -2.63 -2.96
C GLY A 217 9.50 -4.11 -3.22
N GLU A 218 9.57 -4.49 -4.49
CA GLU A 218 9.86 -5.85 -4.89
C GLU A 218 11.31 -6.26 -4.59
N LYS A 219 11.51 -7.52 -4.22
CA LYS A 219 12.85 -8.11 -4.03
C LYS A 219 13.74 -7.32 -3.07
N VAL A 220 13.15 -6.62 -2.12
CA VAL A 220 13.88 -6.00 -1.02
C VAL A 220 14.43 -7.09 -0.11
N ASN A 221 15.65 -6.92 0.38
CA ASN A 221 16.25 -7.82 1.36
C ASN A 221 16.75 -7.05 2.59
N PHE A 222 16.08 -7.22 3.71
CA PHE A 222 16.50 -6.65 4.98
C PHE A 222 17.53 -7.58 5.66
N GLY A 223 18.73 -7.05 5.90
CA GLY A 223 19.72 -7.69 6.75
C GLY A 223 19.19 -7.89 8.17
N ALA A 224 19.68 -8.92 8.85
CA ALA A 224 19.25 -9.26 10.21
C ALA A 224 19.32 -8.05 11.16
N GLY A 225 18.28 -7.84 11.97
CA GLY A 225 18.23 -6.73 12.92
C GLY A 225 17.95 -5.36 12.27
N THR A 226 17.43 -5.31 11.04
CA THR A 226 16.98 -4.05 10.45
C THR A 226 15.72 -3.55 11.16
N ILE A 227 15.74 -2.31 11.65
CA ILE A 227 14.66 -1.72 12.44
C ILE A 227 14.17 -0.43 11.76
N THR A 228 12.84 -0.31 11.56
CA THR A 228 12.22 0.94 11.15
C THR A 228 11.67 1.68 12.36
N SER A 229 12.14 2.89 12.64
CA SER A 229 11.44 3.77 13.58
C SER A 229 10.19 4.34 12.90
N ASN A 230 9.06 4.36 13.61
CA ASN A 230 7.78 4.82 13.04
C ASN A 230 7.03 5.82 13.93
N LEU A 231 7.59 6.21 15.07
CA LEU A 231 6.98 7.16 16.01
C LEU A 231 8.01 8.22 16.44
N ARG A 232 7.60 9.48 16.42
CA ARG A 232 8.39 10.59 16.96
C ARG A 232 8.27 10.66 18.47
N HIS A 233 9.35 11.06 19.15
CA HIS A 233 9.36 11.23 20.62
C HIS A 233 8.40 12.33 21.10
N ASP A 234 8.18 13.37 20.29
CA ASP A 234 7.26 14.47 20.60
C ASP A 234 5.79 14.15 20.24
N GLY A 235 5.51 12.95 19.70
CA GLY A 235 4.18 12.53 19.30
C GLY A 235 3.57 13.27 18.10
N GLY A 236 4.32 14.17 17.47
CA GLY A 236 3.88 14.92 16.29
C GLY A 236 3.80 14.07 15.02
N THR A 237 3.31 14.69 13.93
CA THR A 237 3.26 14.07 12.61
C THR A 237 4.67 13.97 12.00
N HIS A 238 4.87 12.95 11.17
CA HIS A 238 6.12 12.77 10.43
C HIS A 238 6.19 13.71 9.24
N ARG A 239 7.43 14.10 8.88
CA ARG A 239 7.72 14.80 7.64
C ARG A 239 8.59 13.94 6.74
N SER A 240 8.31 13.95 5.43
CA SER A 240 9.06 13.20 4.44
C SER A 240 9.46 14.09 3.27
N PRO A 241 10.66 13.95 2.71
CA PRO A 241 11.09 14.73 1.55
C PRO A 241 10.33 14.31 0.30
N VAL A 242 9.85 15.29 -0.46
CA VAL A 242 9.27 15.11 -1.79
C VAL A 242 9.81 16.25 -2.67
N GLU A 243 10.47 15.93 -3.77
CA GLU A 243 11.06 16.89 -4.71
C GLU A 243 11.83 18.02 -4.01
N GLY A 244 12.68 17.66 -3.04
CA GLY A 244 13.50 18.59 -2.27
C GLY A 244 12.77 19.38 -1.18
N ARG A 245 11.47 19.19 -1.01
CA ARG A 245 10.66 19.84 0.04
C ARG A 245 10.31 18.85 1.14
N LEU A 246 10.40 19.29 2.39
CA LEU A 246 10.02 18.49 3.55
C LEU A 246 8.53 18.70 3.86
N LEU A 247 7.69 17.77 3.42
CA LEU A 247 6.23 17.85 3.58
C LEU A 247 5.76 17.15 4.85
N ASP A 248 4.77 17.73 5.52
CA ASP A 248 4.04 17.06 6.60
C ASP A 248 3.15 15.97 5.98
N THR A 249 3.27 14.76 6.49
CA THR A 249 2.52 13.60 5.99
C THR A 249 1.13 13.46 6.63
N GLY A 250 0.82 14.27 7.63
CA GLY A 250 -0.38 14.12 8.46
C GLY A 250 -0.40 12.84 9.31
N ARG A 251 0.65 12.02 9.27
CA ARG A 251 0.69 10.72 9.95
C ARG A 251 1.56 10.77 11.20
N ARG A 252 0.98 10.37 12.33
CA ARG A 252 1.74 10.19 13.59
C ARG A 252 2.63 8.96 13.58
N LYS A 253 2.31 7.97 12.71
CA LYS A 253 3.11 6.76 12.51
C LYS A 253 3.43 6.62 11.03
N LEU A 254 4.71 6.60 10.72
CA LEU A 254 5.25 6.37 9.38
C LEU A 254 6.67 5.82 9.52
N GLY A 255 6.90 4.65 8.96
CA GLY A 255 8.23 4.03 8.89
C GLY A 255 8.99 4.43 7.64
N ALA A 256 9.56 3.45 6.94
CA ALA A 256 10.37 3.69 5.75
C ALA A 256 9.59 3.37 4.46
N ILE A 257 9.97 4.06 3.38
CA ILE A 257 9.50 3.79 2.02
C ILE A 257 10.71 3.29 1.21
N VAL A 258 10.68 2.02 0.85
CA VAL A 258 11.84 1.31 0.29
C VAL A 258 11.54 0.89 -1.14
N GLY A 259 12.35 1.34 -2.09
CA GLY A 259 12.25 0.99 -3.51
C GLY A 259 12.66 -0.45 -3.80
N ASP A 260 12.46 -0.89 -5.03
CA ASP A 260 12.73 -2.27 -5.44
C ASP A 260 14.20 -2.63 -5.36
N GLY A 261 14.48 -3.87 -4.95
CA GLY A 261 15.83 -4.43 -4.94
C GLY A 261 16.79 -3.77 -3.96
N VAL A 262 16.29 -3.06 -2.95
CA VAL A 262 17.12 -2.51 -1.88
C VAL A 262 17.63 -3.63 -0.97
N HIS A 263 18.92 -3.58 -0.62
CA HIS A 263 19.53 -4.50 0.34
C HIS A 263 20.08 -3.72 1.54
N THR A 264 19.58 -3.99 2.74
CA THR A 264 20.17 -3.40 3.95
C THR A 264 21.24 -4.31 4.56
N GLY A 265 22.30 -3.69 5.07
CA GLY A 265 23.25 -4.38 5.95
C GLY A 265 22.60 -4.80 7.26
N ILE A 266 23.20 -5.73 7.98
CA ILE A 266 22.71 -6.14 9.32
C ILE A 266 22.68 -4.92 10.26
N HIS A 267 21.72 -4.91 11.21
CA HIS A 267 21.55 -3.84 12.20
C HIS A 267 21.37 -2.43 11.59
N THR A 268 20.77 -2.33 10.40
CA THR A 268 20.43 -1.03 9.83
C THR A 268 19.25 -0.41 10.59
N SER A 269 19.38 0.85 10.98
CA SER A 269 18.33 1.64 11.62
C SER A 269 17.77 2.66 10.63
N LEU A 270 16.47 2.58 10.34
CA LEU A 270 15.80 3.49 9.40
C LEU A 270 14.97 4.52 10.18
N TYR A 271 15.26 5.81 9.97
CA TYR A 271 14.48 6.89 10.57
C TYR A 271 13.10 7.00 9.92
N PRO A 272 12.11 7.52 10.65
CA PRO A 272 10.74 7.66 10.15
C PRO A 272 10.66 8.53 8.91
N GLY A 273 9.84 8.12 7.94
CA GLY A 273 9.60 8.85 6.69
C GLY A 273 10.79 8.89 5.74
N ARG A 274 11.86 8.09 5.99
CA ARG A 274 13.01 7.99 5.07
C ARG A 274 12.72 7.09 3.90
N LYS A 275 13.34 7.43 2.77
CA LYS A 275 13.17 6.75 1.49
C LYS A 275 14.49 6.18 1.03
N LEU A 276 14.47 4.94 0.53
CA LEU A 276 15.61 4.28 -0.11
C LEU A 276 15.25 4.03 -1.58
N TRP A 277 16.07 4.53 -2.51
CA TRP A 277 15.84 4.37 -3.94
C TRP A 277 16.14 2.94 -4.41
N PRO A 278 15.57 2.53 -5.56
CA PRO A 278 15.76 1.17 -6.06
C PRO A 278 17.22 0.76 -6.16
N LYS A 279 17.52 -0.49 -5.77
CA LYS A 279 18.84 -1.11 -5.82
C LYS A 279 19.92 -0.46 -4.94
N THR A 280 19.57 0.48 -4.07
CA THR A 280 20.50 1.02 -3.08
C THR A 280 20.80 0.00 -1.97
N THR A 281 21.92 0.19 -1.29
CA THR A 281 22.37 -0.68 -0.21
C THR A 281 22.80 0.14 1.00
N THR A 282 22.79 -0.48 2.18
CA THR A 282 23.36 0.11 3.39
C THR A 282 24.51 -0.76 3.92
N LEU A 283 25.46 -0.13 4.58
CA LEU A 283 26.49 -0.87 5.32
C LEU A 283 25.93 -1.49 6.61
N PRO A 284 26.57 -2.53 7.17
CA PRO A 284 26.24 -3.04 8.50
C PRO A 284 26.28 -1.92 9.55
N GLY A 285 25.26 -1.88 10.42
CA GLY A 285 25.15 -0.87 11.48
C GLY A 285 24.78 0.54 10.99
N ALA A 286 24.40 0.71 9.73
CA ALA A 286 24.06 2.02 9.18
C ALA A 286 22.86 2.65 9.89
N ILE A 287 22.95 3.96 10.14
CA ILE A 287 21.83 4.80 10.57
C ILE A 287 21.39 5.66 9.39
N VAL A 288 20.19 5.39 8.89
CA VAL A 288 19.62 6.10 7.73
C VAL A 288 18.72 7.23 8.25
N ASP A 289 19.30 8.39 8.44
CA ASP A 289 18.64 9.63 8.88
C ASP A 289 18.24 10.55 7.71
N LYS A 290 18.72 10.25 6.51
CA LYS A 290 18.39 10.92 5.24
C LYS A 290 18.00 9.91 4.18
N ASP A 291 17.29 10.38 3.15
CA ASP A 291 16.98 9.53 2.01
C ASP A 291 18.27 9.06 1.30
N ILE A 292 18.28 7.78 0.89
CA ILE A 292 19.36 7.20 0.10
C ILE A 292 18.91 7.17 -1.36
N THR A 293 19.49 8.03 -2.16
CA THR A 293 19.30 8.06 -3.61
C THR A 293 20.49 7.36 -4.29
N ALA A 294 20.26 6.78 -5.48
CA ALA A 294 21.33 6.13 -6.24
C ALA A 294 22.44 7.13 -6.65
#